data_43838416fa8cb2b8b934fe5e2be89b86
#
_entry.id   43838416fa8cb2b8b934fe5e2be89b86
#
_cell.length_a   1.000
_cell.length_b   1.000
_cell.length_c   1.000
_cell.angle_alpha   90.00
_cell.angle_beta   90.00
_cell.angle_gamma   90.00
#
_symmetry.space_group_name_H-M   'P 1'
#
loop_
_entity.id
_entity.type
_entity.pdbx_description
1 polymer ?
#
loop_
_entity_poly.entity_id
_entity_poly.type
_entity_poly.pdbx_seq_one_letter_code
_entity_poly.pdbx_strand_id
1 'polypeptide(L)'
;MSALQRRSNMIAHLSGTLLSKQATSAIVDVSGVGYEVAIPLSTFYELGEAGEPVQLRIYTHVREDAIQLYGFKTIRERELFLQLISVNGVGPGLAIKLLSGMNADEMIASIRTNNLVRLVAIPGVGRKTAERLVVDLRDEVAALSSPDLEQEFAAKSAATGAATSEDSIRNDAISALANLGYQRSAAEKAVKAATDEGGELSVEVILRRSLRSLAKA
;
A
#
# COMPACT_ATOMS: atom_id res chain seq x y z
N MET A 1 -15.18 -5.64 12.07
CA MET A 1 -13.92 -6.37 11.80
C MET A 1 -13.76 -6.45 10.29
N SER A 2 -13.22 -5.41 9.69
CA SER A 2 -12.98 -5.36 8.24
C SER A 2 -11.69 -6.11 7.94
N ALA A 3 -11.82 -7.22 7.23
CA ALA A 3 -10.68 -7.90 6.65
C ALA A 3 -10.10 -6.97 5.58
N LEU A 4 -9.03 -6.28 5.89
CA LEU A 4 -8.12 -5.69 4.91
C LEU A 4 -7.63 -6.85 4.03
N GLN A 5 -8.40 -7.11 2.99
CA GLN A 5 -8.06 -8.04 1.94
C GLN A 5 -6.73 -7.53 1.36
N ARG A 6 -5.63 -8.18 1.71
CA ARG A 6 -4.31 -7.90 1.13
C ARG A 6 -4.45 -8.09 -0.38
N ARG A 7 -4.73 -7.00 -1.08
CA ARG A 7 -4.68 -6.99 -2.53
C ARG A 7 -3.23 -7.28 -2.89
N SER A 8 -3.00 -8.47 -3.42
CA SER A 8 -1.69 -8.89 -3.91
C SER A 8 -1.26 -7.92 -5.00
N ASN A 9 -0.28 -7.06 -4.70
CA ASN A 9 0.32 -6.21 -5.70
C ASN A 9 1.39 -7.04 -6.42
N MET A 10 1.23 -7.28 -7.71
CA MET A 10 2.23 -7.97 -8.52
C MET A 10 3.51 -7.13 -8.63
N ILE A 11 3.37 -5.82 -8.88
CA ILE A 11 4.45 -4.84 -8.86
C ILE A 11 4.08 -3.81 -7.80
N ALA A 12 4.87 -3.72 -6.73
CA ALA A 12 4.58 -2.85 -5.58
C ALA A 12 5.51 -1.64 -5.47
N HIS A 13 6.67 -1.70 -6.14
CA HIS A 13 7.71 -0.68 -6.11
C HIS A 13 8.53 -0.71 -7.38
N LEU A 14 8.92 0.46 -7.87
CA LEU A 14 9.91 0.62 -8.91
C LEU A 14 11.02 1.52 -8.40
N SER A 15 12.27 1.12 -8.63
CA SER A 15 13.47 1.91 -8.41
C SER A 15 14.35 1.81 -9.64
N GLY A 16 14.64 2.94 -10.27
CA GLY A 16 15.36 2.98 -11.52
C GLY A 16 15.67 4.40 -11.98
N THR A 17 15.78 4.61 -13.28
CA THR A 17 16.05 5.90 -13.91
C THR A 17 14.78 6.42 -14.61
N LEU A 18 14.47 7.68 -14.42
CA LEU A 18 13.36 8.34 -15.10
C LEU A 18 13.74 8.57 -16.59
N LEU A 19 13.09 7.87 -17.51
CA LEU A 19 13.33 8.09 -18.95
C LEU A 19 12.57 9.30 -19.47
N SER A 20 11.31 9.44 -19.06
CA SER A 20 10.48 10.58 -19.43
C SER A 20 9.35 10.77 -18.44
N LYS A 21 8.82 12.00 -18.34
CA LYS A 21 7.63 12.31 -17.56
C LYS A 21 6.68 13.20 -18.34
N GLN A 22 5.40 12.98 -18.15
CA GLN A 22 4.29 13.82 -18.61
C GLN A 22 3.36 14.08 -17.41
N ALA A 23 2.46 15.03 -17.55
CA ALA A 23 1.55 15.40 -16.44
C ALA A 23 0.73 14.22 -15.85
N THR A 24 0.52 13.15 -16.63
CA THR A 24 -0.32 12.00 -16.25
C THR A 24 0.42 10.67 -16.27
N SER A 25 1.69 10.63 -16.71
CA SER A 25 2.47 9.39 -16.79
C SER A 25 3.97 9.64 -16.69
N ALA A 26 4.70 8.62 -16.31
CA ALA A 26 6.16 8.57 -16.32
C ALA A 26 6.63 7.23 -16.87
N ILE A 27 7.80 7.19 -17.52
CA ILE A 27 8.47 5.95 -17.90
C ILE A 27 9.72 5.81 -17.04
N VAL A 28 9.79 4.68 -16.33
CA VAL A 28 10.91 4.32 -15.44
C VAL A 28 11.66 3.15 -16.04
N ASP A 29 12.94 3.33 -16.30
CA ASP A 29 13.85 2.23 -16.67
C ASP A 29 14.32 1.50 -15.42
N VAL A 30 14.08 0.21 -15.41
CA VAL A 30 14.62 -0.69 -14.39
C VAL A 30 15.43 -1.77 -15.08
N SER A 31 16.75 -1.58 -15.11
CA SER A 31 17.70 -2.52 -15.72
C SER A 31 17.39 -2.87 -17.20
N GLY A 32 17.02 -1.87 -18.00
CA GLY A 32 16.73 -2.03 -19.44
C GLY A 32 15.27 -2.34 -19.75
N VAL A 33 14.39 -2.41 -18.75
CA VAL A 33 12.93 -2.54 -18.94
C VAL A 33 12.26 -1.23 -18.60
N GLY A 34 11.59 -0.61 -19.60
CA GLY A 34 10.82 0.62 -19.41
C GLY A 34 9.40 0.32 -18.91
N TYR A 35 9.08 0.79 -17.72
CA TYR A 35 7.74 0.70 -17.13
C TYR A 35 7.00 2.01 -17.32
N GLU A 36 5.89 1.99 -18.05
CA GLU A 36 4.97 3.13 -18.10
C GLU A 36 4.05 3.11 -16.89
N VAL A 37 4.01 4.23 -16.16
CA VAL A 37 3.29 4.36 -14.89
C VAL A 37 2.40 5.59 -14.96
N ALA A 38 1.10 5.43 -14.73
CA ALA A 38 0.18 6.55 -14.54
C ALA A 38 0.44 7.19 -13.18
N ILE A 39 0.61 8.50 -13.14
CA ILE A 39 0.94 9.26 -11.92
C ILE A 39 -0.04 10.42 -11.71
N PRO A 40 -0.35 10.81 -10.47
CA PRO A 40 -1.04 12.05 -10.19
C PRO A 40 -0.12 13.26 -10.39
N LEU A 41 -0.71 14.43 -10.55
CA LEU A 41 0.03 15.68 -10.79
C LEU A 41 0.94 16.04 -9.61
N SER A 42 0.57 15.72 -8.39
CA SER A 42 1.40 15.85 -7.19
C SER A 42 2.72 15.08 -7.34
N THR A 43 2.65 13.80 -7.70
CA THR A 43 3.85 12.99 -7.99
C THR A 43 4.66 13.57 -9.16
N PHE A 44 4.02 14.05 -10.24
CA PHE A 44 4.72 14.65 -11.39
C PHE A 44 5.61 15.82 -10.97
N TYR A 45 5.15 16.69 -10.08
CA TYR A 45 5.94 17.83 -9.59
C TYR A 45 7.11 17.43 -8.68
N GLU A 46 7.01 16.28 -8.02
CA GLU A 46 8.07 15.76 -7.14
C GLU A 46 9.10 14.88 -7.87
N LEU A 47 8.81 14.49 -9.10
CA LEU A 47 9.78 13.78 -9.93
C LEU A 47 10.86 14.73 -10.45
N GLY A 48 12.12 14.28 -10.42
CA GLY A 48 13.26 14.95 -11.04
C GLY A 48 13.16 15.01 -12.57
N GLU A 49 14.26 15.38 -13.20
CA GLU A 49 14.34 15.45 -14.66
C GLU A 49 14.69 14.09 -15.29
N ALA A 50 14.49 13.96 -16.60
CA ALA A 50 14.87 12.74 -17.33
C ALA A 50 16.36 12.44 -17.16
N GLY A 51 16.68 11.18 -16.87
CA GLY A 51 18.02 10.71 -16.52
C GLY A 51 18.30 10.62 -15.02
N GLU A 52 17.46 11.20 -14.17
CA GLU A 52 17.64 11.14 -12.73
C GLU A 52 17.08 9.84 -12.11
N PRO A 53 17.63 9.43 -10.95
CA PRO A 53 17.11 8.27 -10.21
C PRO A 53 15.71 8.56 -9.67
N VAL A 54 14.83 7.58 -9.79
CA VAL A 54 13.44 7.67 -9.34
C VAL A 54 13.04 6.45 -8.53
N GLN A 55 12.23 6.67 -7.50
CA GLN A 55 11.56 5.61 -6.75
C GLN A 55 10.08 5.94 -6.67
N LEU A 56 9.24 4.94 -7.00
CA LEU A 56 7.79 5.04 -6.95
C LEU A 56 7.19 3.87 -6.19
N ARG A 57 6.17 4.16 -5.39
CA ARG A 57 5.26 3.17 -4.83
C ARG A 57 4.21 2.83 -5.87
N ILE A 58 4.02 1.54 -6.17
CA ILE A 58 3.18 1.12 -7.28
C ILE A 58 1.92 0.42 -6.77
N TYR A 59 0.83 0.66 -7.48
CA TYR A 59 -0.36 -0.16 -7.48
C TYR A 59 -0.53 -0.78 -8.87
N THR A 60 -0.60 -2.11 -8.93
CA THR A 60 -0.83 -2.84 -10.18
C THR A 60 -2.32 -3.09 -10.34
N HIS A 61 -2.89 -2.63 -11.44
CA HIS A 61 -4.27 -2.89 -11.83
C HIS A 61 -4.30 -3.86 -13.01
N VAL A 62 -4.82 -5.05 -12.78
CA VAL A 62 -4.91 -6.12 -13.79
C VAL A 62 -6.34 -6.20 -14.31
N ARG A 63 -6.48 -6.22 -15.63
CA ARG A 63 -7.71 -6.53 -16.37
C ARG A 63 -7.44 -7.67 -17.33
N GLU A 64 -8.47 -8.17 -17.98
CA GLU A 64 -8.34 -9.24 -18.96
C GLU A 64 -7.44 -8.86 -20.15
N ASP A 65 -7.45 -7.59 -20.54
CA ASP A 65 -6.78 -7.02 -21.72
C ASP A 65 -5.58 -6.15 -21.42
N ALA A 66 -5.32 -5.80 -20.14
CA ALA A 66 -4.25 -4.87 -19.80
C ALA A 66 -3.74 -5.01 -18.36
N ILE A 67 -2.45 -4.70 -18.19
CA ILE A 67 -1.83 -4.46 -16.88
C ILE A 67 -1.46 -2.98 -16.83
N GLN A 68 -2.05 -2.25 -15.90
CA GLN A 68 -1.80 -0.83 -15.70
C GLN A 68 -1.09 -0.60 -14.37
N LEU A 69 -0.03 0.22 -14.38
CA LEU A 69 0.70 0.62 -13.19
C LEU A 69 0.31 2.05 -12.81
N TYR A 70 0.07 2.26 -11.53
CA TYR A 70 -0.19 3.55 -10.92
C TYR A 70 0.89 3.82 -9.89
N GLY A 71 1.58 4.95 -10.02
CA GLY A 71 2.76 5.28 -9.21
C GLY A 71 2.58 6.54 -8.38
N PHE A 72 3.14 6.49 -7.18
CA PHE A 72 3.04 7.53 -6.17
C PHE A 72 4.41 7.79 -5.56
N LYS A 73 4.72 9.04 -5.26
CA LYS A 73 5.98 9.41 -4.61
C LYS A 73 5.99 8.99 -3.15
N THR A 74 4.86 9.14 -2.45
CA THR A 74 4.74 8.86 -1.03
C THR A 74 3.84 7.64 -0.76
N ILE A 75 4.04 6.99 0.38
CA ILE A 75 3.19 5.90 0.86
C ILE A 75 1.79 6.43 1.14
N ARG A 76 1.69 7.62 1.74
CA ARG A 76 0.43 8.26 2.09
C ARG A 76 -0.45 8.50 0.86
N GLU A 77 0.13 8.98 -0.21
CA GLU A 77 -0.57 9.20 -1.48
C GLU A 77 -1.11 7.88 -2.06
N ARG A 78 -0.29 6.81 -2.02
CA ARG A 78 -0.69 5.48 -2.44
C ARG A 78 -1.80 4.90 -1.56
N GLU A 79 -1.70 5.00 -0.24
CA GLU A 79 -2.74 4.51 0.68
C GLU A 79 -4.06 5.28 0.48
N LEU A 80 -4.01 6.61 0.32
CA LEU A 80 -5.19 7.40 -0.02
C LEU A 80 -5.80 6.96 -1.36
N PHE A 81 -4.98 6.71 -2.38
CA PHE A 81 -5.46 6.15 -3.65
C PHE A 81 -6.19 4.81 -3.45
N LEU A 82 -5.67 3.90 -2.61
CA LEU A 82 -6.31 2.63 -2.31
C LEU A 82 -7.66 2.81 -1.62
N GLN A 83 -7.78 3.77 -0.73
CA GLN A 83 -9.05 4.13 -0.11
C GLN A 83 -10.03 4.71 -1.15
N LEU A 84 -9.58 5.61 -2.01
CA LEU A 84 -10.43 6.18 -3.06
C LEU A 84 -11.01 5.12 -3.99
N ILE A 85 -10.22 4.15 -4.45
CA ILE A 85 -10.69 3.08 -5.34
C ILE A 85 -11.53 2.01 -4.64
N SER A 86 -11.61 2.01 -3.32
CA SER A 86 -12.52 1.12 -2.57
C SER A 86 -13.97 1.62 -2.63
N VAL A 87 -14.17 2.90 -2.90
CA VAL A 87 -15.50 3.52 -3.00
C VAL A 87 -16.19 3.10 -4.30
N ASN A 88 -17.42 2.62 -4.19
CA ASN A 88 -18.18 2.19 -5.36
C ASN A 88 -18.40 3.36 -6.35
N GLY A 89 -18.01 3.16 -7.60
CA GLY A 89 -18.07 4.17 -8.66
C GLY A 89 -16.82 5.02 -8.80
N VAL A 90 -15.77 4.76 -8.00
CA VAL A 90 -14.46 5.39 -8.12
C VAL A 90 -13.46 4.36 -8.63
N GLY A 91 -13.13 4.41 -9.92
CA GLY A 91 -12.08 3.60 -10.52
C GLY A 91 -10.70 4.27 -10.42
N PRO A 92 -9.61 3.53 -10.77
CA PRO A 92 -8.25 4.06 -10.70
C PRO A 92 -8.05 5.36 -11.47
N GLY A 93 -8.62 5.49 -12.67
CA GLY A 93 -8.51 6.73 -13.46
C GLY A 93 -9.18 7.95 -12.81
N LEU A 94 -10.30 7.76 -12.09
CA LEU A 94 -10.93 8.85 -11.34
C LEU A 94 -10.14 9.17 -10.08
N ALA A 95 -9.59 8.17 -9.40
CA ALA A 95 -8.75 8.37 -8.21
C ALA A 95 -7.47 9.18 -8.54
N ILE A 96 -6.82 8.93 -9.69
CA ILE A 96 -5.69 9.76 -10.16
C ILE A 96 -6.13 11.21 -10.41
N LYS A 97 -7.30 11.44 -11.01
CA LYS A 97 -7.85 12.79 -11.20
C LYS A 97 -8.13 13.50 -9.88
N LEU A 98 -8.65 12.77 -8.89
CA LEU A 98 -8.86 13.28 -7.54
C LEU A 98 -7.55 13.75 -6.92
N LEU A 99 -6.50 12.91 -6.94
CA LEU A 99 -5.17 13.23 -6.42
C LEU A 99 -4.41 14.26 -7.26
N SER A 100 -4.79 14.46 -8.50
CA SER A 100 -4.25 15.54 -9.35
C SER A 100 -4.96 16.88 -9.10
N GLY A 101 -6.21 16.86 -8.68
CA GLY A 101 -7.01 18.06 -8.40
C GLY A 101 -6.75 18.70 -7.04
N MET A 102 -6.26 17.92 -6.07
CA MET A 102 -5.82 18.39 -4.76
C MET A 102 -4.83 17.41 -4.14
N ASN A 103 -3.90 17.92 -3.34
CA ASN A 103 -2.92 17.07 -2.67
C ASN A 103 -3.57 16.17 -1.60
N ALA A 104 -2.82 15.19 -1.08
CA ALA A 104 -3.35 14.21 -0.14
C ALA A 104 -3.92 14.86 1.14
N ASP A 105 -3.26 15.89 1.69
CA ASP A 105 -3.71 16.59 2.90
C ASP A 105 -5.03 17.31 2.68
N GLU A 106 -5.14 18.01 1.56
CA GLU A 106 -6.38 18.73 1.18
C GLU A 106 -7.54 17.78 0.92
N MET A 107 -7.26 16.62 0.30
CA MET A 107 -8.25 15.57 0.06
C MET A 107 -8.76 15.00 1.38
N ILE A 108 -7.87 14.60 2.27
CA ILE A 108 -8.20 14.10 3.60
C ILE A 108 -9.01 15.14 4.38
N ALA A 109 -8.56 16.39 4.40
CA ALA A 109 -9.27 17.48 5.07
C ALA A 109 -10.68 17.70 4.47
N SER A 110 -10.82 17.68 3.14
CA SER A 110 -12.09 17.89 2.45
C SER A 110 -13.11 16.76 2.75
N ILE A 111 -12.64 15.52 2.82
CA ILE A 111 -13.47 14.37 3.19
C ILE A 111 -13.91 14.48 4.66
N ARG A 112 -12.99 14.76 5.58
CA ARG A 112 -13.27 14.87 7.02
C ARG A 112 -14.23 16.00 7.37
N THR A 113 -14.08 17.15 6.70
CA THR A 113 -14.92 18.33 6.93
C THR A 113 -16.19 18.35 6.08
N ASN A 114 -16.50 17.28 5.31
CA ASN A 114 -17.63 17.19 4.42
C ASN A 114 -17.68 18.36 3.41
N ASN A 115 -16.54 18.76 2.86
CA ASN A 115 -16.46 19.84 1.91
C ASN A 115 -16.80 19.38 0.48
N LEU A 116 -18.08 19.15 0.24
CA LEU A 116 -18.58 18.66 -1.06
C LEU A 116 -18.26 19.63 -2.20
N VAL A 117 -18.21 20.93 -1.93
CA VAL A 117 -17.94 21.95 -2.96
C VAL A 117 -16.56 21.76 -3.58
N ARG A 118 -15.52 21.52 -2.77
CA ARG A 118 -14.17 21.27 -3.25
C ARG A 118 -14.08 19.95 -4.02
N LEU A 119 -14.76 18.90 -3.55
CA LEU A 119 -14.74 17.59 -4.20
C LEU A 119 -15.43 17.62 -5.58
N VAL A 120 -16.59 18.29 -5.69
CA VAL A 120 -17.34 18.42 -6.95
C VAL A 120 -16.63 19.33 -7.97
N ALA A 121 -15.74 20.22 -7.52
CA ALA A 121 -14.94 21.05 -8.41
C ALA A 121 -13.94 20.23 -9.27
N ILE A 122 -13.67 18.98 -8.88
CA ILE A 122 -12.73 18.09 -9.62
C ILE A 122 -13.46 17.50 -10.84
N PRO A 123 -12.91 17.61 -12.06
CA PRO A 123 -13.52 17.08 -13.27
C PRO A 123 -13.79 15.57 -13.18
N GLY A 124 -15.04 15.18 -13.40
CA GLY A 124 -15.50 13.79 -13.31
C GLY A 124 -16.05 13.37 -11.94
N VAL A 125 -16.06 14.29 -10.96
CA VAL A 125 -16.69 14.06 -9.66
C VAL A 125 -18.04 14.76 -9.59
N GLY A 126 -19.11 13.98 -9.69
CA GLY A 126 -20.46 14.48 -9.47
C GLY A 126 -20.81 14.54 -7.96
N ARG A 127 -21.87 15.27 -7.64
CA ARG A 127 -22.35 15.43 -6.25
C ARG A 127 -22.55 14.07 -5.54
N LYS A 128 -23.18 13.11 -6.23
CA LYS A 128 -23.43 11.77 -5.68
C LYS A 128 -22.13 11.00 -5.36
N THR A 129 -21.09 11.17 -6.19
CA THR A 129 -19.76 10.57 -5.94
C THR A 129 -19.09 11.26 -4.77
N ALA A 130 -19.14 12.59 -4.68
CA ALA A 130 -18.60 13.35 -3.57
C ALA A 130 -19.23 12.98 -2.22
N GLU A 131 -20.57 12.89 -2.17
CA GLU A 131 -21.31 12.45 -0.98
C GLU A 131 -20.88 11.04 -0.55
N ARG A 132 -20.72 10.12 -1.49
CA ARG A 132 -20.28 8.75 -1.22
C ARG A 132 -18.82 8.71 -0.72
N LEU A 133 -17.92 9.46 -1.33
CA LEU A 133 -16.51 9.60 -0.84
C LEU A 133 -16.46 10.03 0.62
N VAL A 134 -17.30 11.00 1.00
CA VAL A 134 -17.35 11.46 2.39
C VAL A 134 -17.92 10.41 3.33
N VAL A 135 -19.03 9.75 2.95
CA VAL A 135 -19.68 8.75 3.81
C VAL A 135 -18.79 7.54 4.01
N ASP A 136 -18.20 7.03 2.93
CA ASP A 136 -17.45 5.78 2.96
C ASP A 136 -16.03 5.95 3.55
N LEU A 137 -15.41 7.14 3.40
CA LEU A 137 -14.00 7.32 3.75
C LEU A 137 -13.73 8.21 4.97
N ARG A 138 -14.72 8.87 5.55
CA ARG A 138 -14.51 9.85 6.62
C ARG A 138 -13.69 9.33 7.79
N ASP A 139 -14.00 8.11 8.24
CA ASP A 139 -13.32 7.48 9.37
C ASP A 139 -12.02 6.80 8.94
N GLU A 140 -11.98 6.26 7.72
CA GLU A 140 -10.82 5.56 7.16
C GLU A 140 -9.64 6.52 6.91
N VAL A 141 -9.90 7.71 6.36
CA VAL A 141 -8.85 8.71 6.10
C VAL A 141 -8.33 9.38 7.37
N ALA A 142 -9.02 9.25 8.51
CA ALA A 142 -8.53 9.77 9.78
C ALA A 142 -7.20 9.11 10.18
N ALA A 143 -7.05 7.81 9.90
CA ALA A 143 -5.81 7.09 10.14
C ALA A 143 -4.63 7.58 9.28
N LEU A 144 -4.92 8.15 8.09
CA LEU A 144 -3.91 8.71 7.20
C LEU A 144 -3.47 10.13 7.59
N SER A 145 -4.08 10.73 8.60
CA SER A 145 -3.76 12.09 9.05
C SER A 145 -2.54 12.17 9.97
N SER A 146 -1.97 11.03 10.39
CA SER A 146 -0.78 11.00 11.26
C SER A 146 0.47 11.36 10.46
N PRO A 147 1.28 12.34 10.92
CA PRO A 147 2.55 12.67 10.28
C PRO A 147 3.58 11.52 10.33
N ASP A 148 3.37 10.55 11.21
CA ASP A 148 4.28 9.44 11.46
C ASP A 148 4.14 8.26 10.47
N LEU A 149 3.18 8.29 9.55
CA LEU A 149 2.94 7.18 8.60
C LEU A 149 4.18 6.82 7.78
N GLU A 150 4.95 7.79 7.30
CA GLU A 150 6.18 7.51 6.58
C GLU A 150 7.26 6.91 7.47
N GLN A 151 7.33 7.34 8.74
CA GLN A 151 8.26 6.78 9.72
C GLN A 151 7.82 5.38 10.17
N GLU A 152 6.52 5.14 10.37
CA GLU A 152 5.99 3.81 10.66
C GLU A 152 6.21 2.82 9.50
N PHE A 153 6.02 3.25 8.27
CA PHE A 153 6.30 2.40 7.10
C PHE A 153 7.79 2.24 6.83
N ALA A 154 8.61 3.26 7.05
CA ALA A 154 10.05 3.15 6.99
C ALA A 154 10.58 2.22 8.09
N ALA A 155 10.03 2.30 9.31
CA ALA A 155 10.34 1.38 10.40
C ALA A 155 9.89 -0.05 10.09
N LYS A 156 8.69 -0.26 9.51
CA LYS A 156 8.23 -1.58 9.05
C LYS A 156 9.04 -2.13 7.89
N SER A 157 9.47 -1.29 6.94
CA SER A 157 10.31 -1.69 5.80
C SER A 157 11.77 -1.92 6.22
N ALA A 158 12.29 -1.17 7.18
CA ALA A 158 13.59 -1.40 7.81
C ALA A 158 13.57 -2.62 8.73
N ALA A 159 12.46 -2.92 9.39
CA ALA A 159 12.27 -4.13 10.19
C ALA A 159 12.26 -5.42 9.35
N THR A 160 12.01 -5.33 8.03
CA THR A 160 12.21 -6.46 7.11
C THR A 160 13.69 -6.66 6.74
N GLY A 161 14.55 -5.73 7.12
CA GLY A 161 16.00 -5.74 6.82
C GLY A 161 16.95 -5.76 8.02
N ALA A 162 16.54 -5.36 9.22
CA ALA A 162 17.35 -5.43 10.45
C ALA A 162 16.56 -4.93 11.66
N ALA A 163 15.96 -5.83 12.40
CA ALA A 163 15.81 -5.78 13.86
C ALA A 163 15.06 -7.03 14.33
N THR A 164 15.78 -7.99 14.79
CA THR A 164 15.32 -9.18 15.48
C THR A 164 14.83 -8.83 16.88
N SER A 165 13.65 -8.25 17.02
CA SER A 165 12.93 -8.40 18.28
C SER A 165 12.22 -9.76 18.24
N GLU A 166 12.30 -10.52 19.31
CA GLU A 166 11.63 -11.84 19.42
C GLU A 166 10.15 -11.77 19.04
N ASP A 167 9.48 -10.66 19.37
CA ASP A 167 8.08 -10.43 19.04
C ASP A 167 7.83 -10.23 17.53
N SER A 168 8.77 -9.62 16.81
CA SER A 168 8.69 -9.50 15.34
C SER A 168 8.80 -10.88 14.68
N ILE A 169 9.78 -11.69 15.09
CA ILE A 169 10.00 -13.04 14.58
C ILE A 169 8.79 -13.93 14.84
N ARG A 170 8.18 -13.83 16.03
CA ARG A 170 6.94 -14.56 16.39
C ARG A 170 5.78 -14.16 15.49
N ASN A 171 5.56 -12.86 15.31
CA ASN A 171 4.47 -12.33 14.48
C ASN A 171 4.61 -12.72 13.01
N ASP A 172 5.82 -12.72 12.48
CA ASP A 172 6.11 -13.14 11.10
C ASP A 172 5.86 -14.64 10.93
N ALA A 173 6.25 -15.48 11.90
CA ALA A 173 5.98 -16.91 11.88
C ALA A 173 4.48 -17.21 11.97
N ILE A 174 3.72 -16.51 12.83
CA ILE A 174 2.26 -16.65 12.93
C ILE A 174 1.59 -16.24 11.60
N SER A 175 2.03 -15.14 11.00
CA SER A 175 1.50 -14.66 9.72
C SER A 175 1.78 -15.63 8.58
N ALA A 176 2.97 -16.24 8.55
CA ALA A 176 3.32 -17.25 7.57
C ALA A 176 2.44 -18.51 7.70
N LEU A 177 2.21 -19.01 8.93
CA LEU A 177 1.32 -20.16 9.16
C LEU A 177 -0.13 -19.86 8.80
N ALA A 178 -0.62 -18.66 9.09
CA ALA A 178 -1.96 -18.23 8.69
C ALA A 178 -2.10 -18.16 7.16
N ASN A 179 -1.07 -17.72 6.45
CA ASN A 179 -1.05 -17.71 4.98
C ASN A 179 -0.98 -19.12 4.37
N LEU A 180 -0.43 -20.09 5.10
CA LEU A 180 -0.44 -21.51 4.74
C LEU A 180 -1.78 -22.22 5.05
N GLY A 181 -2.77 -21.48 5.58
CA GLY A 181 -4.13 -21.98 5.81
C GLY A 181 -4.39 -22.52 7.23
N TYR A 182 -3.43 -22.42 8.14
CA TYR A 182 -3.65 -22.81 9.53
C TYR A 182 -4.49 -21.77 10.27
N GLN A 183 -5.35 -22.22 11.18
CA GLN A 183 -6.10 -21.31 12.03
C GLN A 183 -5.16 -20.50 12.94
N ARG A 184 -5.41 -19.20 13.08
CA ARG A 184 -4.55 -18.28 13.85
C ARG A 184 -4.29 -18.76 15.26
N SER A 185 -5.29 -19.29 15.95
CA SER A 185 -5.16 -19.83 17.31
C SER A 185 -4.24 -21.06 17.40
N ALA A 186 -4.24 -21.90 16.36
CA ALA A 186 -3.32 -23.04 16.26
C ALA A 186 -1.90 -22.58 15.94
N ALA A 187 -1.75 -21.60 15.03
CA ALA A 187 -0.48 -20.99 14.69
C ALA A 187 0.18 -20.32 15.91
N GLU A 188 -0.57 -19.53 16.68
CA GLU A 188 -0.08 -18.88 17.92
C GLU A 188 0.42 -19.89 18.96
N LYS A 189 -0.31 -20.97 19.18
CA LYS A 189 0.12 -22.05 20.09
C LYS A 189 1.37 -22.76 19.61
N ALA A 190 1.45 -23.08 18.32
CA ALA A 190 2.60 -23.76 17.73
C ALA A 190 3.87 -22.89 17.75
N VAL A 191 3.74 -21.61 17.42
CA VAL A 191 4.86 -20.63 17.47
C VAL A 191 5.33 -20.43 18.91
N LYS A 192 4.42 -20.31 19.87
CA LYS A 192 4.77 -20.19 21.28
C LYS A 192 5.56 -21.41 21.76
N ALA A 193 5.07 -22.62 21.49
CA ALA A 193 5.77 -23.85 21.85
C ALA A 193 7.16 -23.94 21.20
N ALA A 194 7.26 -23.59 19.91
CA ALA A 194 8.53 -23.59 19.19
C ALA A 194 9.53 -22.56 19.70
N THR A 195 9.06 -21.45 20.27
CA THR A 195 9.91 -20.41 20.89
C THR A 195 10.37 -20.84 22.29
N ASP A 196 9.48 -21.47 23.07
CA ASP A 196 9.75 -21.94 24.44
C ASP A 196 10.80 -23.09 24.45
N GLU A 197 10.98 -23.82 23.34
CA GLU A 197 12.03 -24.85 23.16
C GLU A 197 13.44 -24.27 23.16
N GLY A 198 13.62 -22.96 23.03
CA GLY A 198 14.92 -22.28 23.03
C GLY A 198 15.76 -22.55 21.76
N GLY A 199 16.91 -21.89 21.65
CA GLY A 199 17.83 -22.00 20.53
C GLY A 199 17.82 -20.77 19.63
N GLU A 200 18.34 -20.90 18.40
CA GLU A 200 18.42 -19.79 17.44
C GLU A 200 17.02 -19.28 17.07
N LEU A 201 16.76 -18.01 17.38
CA LEU A 201 15.50 -17.34 17.12
C LEU A 201 15.53 -16.74 15.71
N SER A 202 15.25 -17.54 14.69
CA SER A 202 14.97 -17.08 13.34
C SER A 202 13.58 -17.49 12.90
N VAL A 203 12.94 -16.69 12.04
CA VAL A 203 11.59 -16.99 11.50
C VAL A 203 11.57 -18.38 10.87
N GLU A 204 12.63 -18.76 10.15
CA GLU A 204 12.72 -20.06 9.48
C GLU A 204 12.75 -21.23 10.46
N VAL A 205 13.54 -21.14 11.54
CA VAL A 205 13.64 -22.19 12.56
C VAL A 205 12.33 -22.36 13.30
N ILE A 206 11.72 -21.25 13.72
CA ILE A 206 10.41 -21.27 14.42
C ILE A 206 9.32 -21.83 13.50
N LEU A 207 9.27 -21.39 12.25
CA LEU A 207 8.29 -21.87 11.27
C LEU A 207 8.43 -23.37 11.04
N ARG A 208 9.64 -23.88 10.86
CA ARG A 208 9.92 -25.30 10.66
C ARG A 208 9.52 -26.16 11.87
N ARG A 209 9.78 -25.68 13.08
CA ARG A 209 9.36 -26.36 14.33
C ARG A 209 7.85 -26.35 14.49
N SER A 210 7.22 -25.21 14.26
CA SER A 210 5.75 -25.05 14.33
C SER A 210 5.04 -25.95 13.34
N LEU A 211 5.51 -26.06 12.09
CA LEU A 211 4.96 -26.95 11.09
C LEU A 211 5.08 -28.42 11.49
N ARG A 212 6.22 -28.83 12.09
CA ARG A 212 6.37 -30.20 12.61
C ARG A 212 5.39 -30.51 13.76
N SER A 213 5.13 -29.55 14.61
CA SER A 213 4.16 -29.69 15.70
C SER A 213 2.74 -29.81 15.17
N LEU A 214 2.37 -28.97 14.19
CA LEU A 214 1.03 -28.96 13.58
C LEU A 214 0.77 -30.18 12.69
N ALA A 215 1.81 -30.80 12.11
CA ALA A 215 1.68 -32.02 11.31
C ALA A 215 1.51 -33.31 12.15
N LYS A 216 1.75 -33.23 13.46
CA LYS A 216 1.60 -34.35 14.40
C LYS A 216 0.30 -34.30 15.21
N ALA A 217 -0.45 -33.19 15.10
CA ALA A 217 -1.72 -32.96 15.77
C ALA A 217 -2.91 -33.24 14.85
#